data_d7cbf6ce6da04468785568f60447a1ba
#
_entry.id   d7cbf6ce6da04468785568f60447a1ba
#
_cell.length_a   1.000
_cell.length_b   1.000
_cell.length_c   1.000
_cell.angle_alpha   90.00
_cell.angle_beta   90.00
_cell.angle_gamma   90.00
#
_symmetry.space_group_name_H-M   'P 1'
#
loop_
_entity.id
_entity.type
_entity.pdbx_description
1 polymer ?
#
loop_
_entity_poly.entity_id
_entity_poly.type
_entity_poly.pdbx_seq_one_letter_code
_entity_poly.pdbx_strand_id
1 'polypeptide(L)'
;MSTVITSVDAGSPAERAGIRAGEQLLMINHHEIVDVLDYRFFCYDPSVSLRLREADGTTRHLTIEKEEGEDLGLNFDTYLMDEPRPCSNHCLFCFVDQMPPNMRDTLYFKDDDARLSFLMGNYITLTNLTEREAQRIIDLRISPINVSVQATEPQLRRTLLGNKDADKSLEYMRAFGEAGIEMNGQIVVCPGWNDGEHLRRSIEDLMDIGFNSCSIVPVGLTKFRKGLARLEPVTKEKAGEIIDLVDEYGARCLEKYGTRMFFCADEFYIKAERPLPGEEYYEEYQQLDNGVGMLRSTMNEFLSGLEDAESGDVASFTVATGKAAEPFIARLVAEAKKKFPQLRGEVVGIVNDFFGHSITVSGLVTAQDLVAQLKDRPTLGERVLIPANMLRHGEGVFLDDYTVEQVEQALGRRLTISETDGYSLCDAIFRQEP
;
A
#
# COMPACT_ATOMS: atom_id res chain seq x y z
N MET A 1 18.82 -2.13 21.74
CA MET A 1 17.91 -1.05 21.34
C MET A 1 18.66 0.25 21.47
N SER A 2 18.79 1.00 20.40
CA SER A 2 19.57 2.25 20.42
C SER A 2 18.60 3.43 20.39
N THR A 3 18.22 3.92 21.58
CA THR A 3 17.58 5.23 21.73
C THR A 3 18.61 6.36 21.73
N VAL A 4 19.77 6.14 21.06
CA VAL A 4 20.82 7.13 20.89
C VAL A 4 20.39 8.13 19.81
N ILE A 5 20.42 9.40 20.15
CA ILE A 5 20.09 10.51 19.27
C ILE A 5 21.23 10.70 18.29
N THR A 6 20.99 10.55 16.99
CA THR A 6 22.00 10.73 15.93
C THR A 6 22.11 12.17 15.46
N SER A 7 20.99 12.88 15.43
CA SER A 7 20.96 14.33 15.15
C SER A 7 19.75 14.99 15.79
N VAL A 8 19.80 16.31 15.89
CA VAL A 8 18.69 17.16 16.38
C VAL A 8 18.39 18.19 15.30
N ASP A 9 17.12 18.35 14.97
CA ASP A 9 16.67 19.26 13.91
C ASP A 9 16.88 20.73 14.34
N ALA A 10 17.38 21.53 13.41
CA ALA A 10 17.60 22.94 13.63
C ALA A 10 16.29 23.68 13.94
N GLY A 11 16.26 24.51 14.98
CA GLY A 11 15.08 25.25 15.41
C GLY A 11 14.05 24.43 16.18
N SER A 12 14.27 23.12 16.37
CA SER A 12 13.36 22.21 17.07
C SER A 12 13.25 22.51 18.58
N PRO A 13 12.20 22.01 19.26
CA PRO A 13 12.10 22.06 20.72
C PRO A 13 13.30 21.44 21.43
N ALA A 14 13.83 20.33 20.92
CA ALA A 14 14.99 19.64 21.48
C ALA A 14 16.27 20.47 21.35
N GLU A 15 16.50 21.13 20.21
CA GLU A 15 17.67 22.02 20.03
C GLU A 15 17.60 23.21 21.01
N ARG A 16 16.41 23.85 21.10
CA ARG A 16 16.19 24.97 22.06
C ARG A 16 16.42 24.54 23.51
N ALA A 17 16.14 23.27 23.85
CA ALA A 17 16.37 22.69 25.16
C ALA A 17 17.82 22.22 25.39
N GLY A 18 18.69 22.36 24.39
CA GLY A 18 20.11 22.01 24.46
C GLY A 18 20.42 20.52 24.43
N ILE A 19 19.53 19.71 23.79
CA ILE A 19 19.79 18.29 23.53
C ILE A 19 20.77 18.18 22.36
N ARG A 20 21.63 17.19 22.39
CA ARG A 20 22.71 16.99 21.42
C ARG A 20 22.77 15.56 20.89
N ALA A 21 23.30 15.41 19.70
CA ALA A 21 23.67 14.12 19.17
C ALA A 21 24.64 13.39 20.10
N GLY A 22 24.48 12.07 20.23
CA GLY A 22 25.24 11.22 21.15
C GLY A 22 24.59 11.03 22.52
N GLU A 23 23.59 11.82 22.90
CA GLU A 23 22.79 11.57 24.09
C GLU A 23 21.82 10.40 23.84
N GLN A 24 21.42 9.71 24.92
CA GLN A 24 20.46 8.60 24.84
C GLN A 24 19.15 9.02 25.51
N LEU A 25 18.04 8.90 24.78
CA LEU A 25 16.70 9.07 25.33
C LEU A 25 16.29 7.83 26.13
N LEU A 26 16.01 8.00 27.43
CA LEU A 26 15.65 6.91 28.33
C LEU A 26 14.16 6.89 28.62
N MET A 27 13.56 8.04 28.91
CA MET A 27 12.14 8.14 29.32
C MET A 27 11.54 9.44 28.80
N ILE A 28 10.24 9.38 28.53
CA ILE A 28 9.37 10.54 28.32
C ILE A 28 8.18 10.40 29.28
N ASN A 29 7.85 11.47 30.01
CA ASN A 29 6.74 11.51 30.97
C ASN A 29 6.70 10.29 31.92
N HIS A 30 7.89 9.87 32.43
CA HIS A 30 8.11 8.68 33.28
C HIS A 30 7.90 7.32 32.61
N HIS A 31 7.64 7.26 31.29
CA HIS A 31 7.54 6.06 30.52
C HIS A 31 8.87 5.72 29.83
N GLU A 32 9.30 4.48 29.94
CA GLU A 32 10.47 3.97 29.20
C GLU A 32 10.17 3.95 27.70
N ILE A 33 11.10 4.45 26.90
CA ILE A 33 10.96 4.47 25.44
C ILE A 33 11.57 3.20 24.87
N VAL A 34 10.74 2.36 24.29
CA VAL A 34 11.14 1.10 23.66
C VAL A 34 11.39 1.28 22.17
N ASP A 35 10.50 1.99 21.49
CA ASP A 35 10.58 2.23 20.05
C ASP A 35 9.83 3.54 19.64
N VAL A 36 9.73 3.74 18.35
CA VAL A 36 9.10 4.93 17.75
C VAL A 36 7.63 5.13 18.14
N LEU A 37 6.89 4.07 18.48
CA LEU A 37 5.48 4.20 18.89
C LEU A 37 5.39 4.88 20.26
N ASP A 38 6.23 4.48 21.23
CA ASP A 38 6.30 5.17 22.53
C ASP A 38 6.77 6.61 22.34
N TYR A 39 7.80 6.82 21.51
CA TYR A 39 8.31 8.16 21.22
C TYR A 39 7.18 9.08 20.73
N ARG A 40 6.48 8.71 19.67
CA ARG A 40 5.40 9.50 19.09
C ARG A 40 4.24 9.71 20.06
N PHE A 41 3.84 8.65 20.77
CA PHE A 41 2.72 8.72 21.70
C PHE A 41 3.00 9.65 22.88
N PHE A 42 4.14 9.46 23.56
CA PHE A 42 4.46 10.24 24.75
C PHE A 42 5.03 11.64 24.45
N CYS A 43 5.42 11.92 23.19
CA CYS A 43 5.80 13.25 22.75
C CYS A 43 4.62 14.14 22.34
N TYR A 44 3.40 13.63 22.32
CA TYR A 44 2.25 14.38 21.79
C TYR A 44 1.89 15.59 22.66
N ASP A 45 2.01 15.48 23.97
CA ASP A 45 1.63 16.50 24.93
C ASP A 45 2.39 17.84 24.75
N PRO A 46 1.77 18.99 25.12
CA PRO A 46 2.42 20.30 25.02
C PRO A 46 3.55 20.50 26.01
N SER A 47 3.62 19.70 27.08
CA SER A 47 4.71 19.72 28.07
C SER A 47 5.22 18.28 28.25
N VAL A 48 6.48 18.04 27.92
CA VAL A 48 7.10 16.71 28.01
C VAL A 48 8.32 16.72 28.92
N SER A 49 8.36 15.79 29.87
CA SER A 49 9.50 15.57 30.76
C SER A 49 10.40 14.47 30.20
N LEU A 50 11.65 14.80 29.91
CA LEU A 50 12.62 13.86 29.33
C LEU A 50 13.67 13.44 30.36
N ARG A 51 14.05 12.19 30.32
CA ARG A 51 15.25 11.67 30.99
C ARG A 51 16.24 11.23 29.95
N LEU A 52 17.40 11.89 29.94
CA LEU A 52 18.46 11.63 28.98
C LEU A 52 19.71 11.10 29.71
N ARG A 53 20.50 10.29 29.01
CA ARG A 53 21.84 9.91 29.42
C ARG A 53 22.82 10.63 28.50
N GLU A 54 23.73 11.40 29.07
CA GLU A 54 24.79 12.09 28.32
C GLU A 54 25.89 11.14 27.89
N ALA A 55 26.78 11.58 27.00
CA ALA A 55 27.88 10.77 26.49
C ALA A 55 28.88 10.31 27.57
N ASP A 56 29.00 11.03 28.67
CA ASP A 56 29.83 10.67 29.83
C ASP A 56 29.16 9.68 30.80
N GLY A 57 27.90 9.27 30.51
CA GLY A 57 27.10 8.32 31.29
C GLY A 57 26.27 8.99 32.39
N THR A 58 26.38 10.29 32.59
CA THR A 58 25.54 11.03 33.56
C THR A 58 24.10 11.09 33.04
N THR A 59 23.15 11.23 33.99
CA THR A 59 21.72 11.31 33.65
C THR A 59 21.21 12.69 34.01
N ARG A 60 20.50 13.33 33.07
CA ARG A 60 19.83 14.61 33.29
C ARG A 60 18.34 14.51 33.03
N HIS A 61 17.59 15.40 33.65
CA HIS A 61 16.16 15.57 33.43
C HIS A 61 15.93 17.00 32.92
N LEU A 62 15.00 17.11 31.98
CA LEU A 62 14.56 18.42 31.48
C LEU A 62 13.08 18.35 31.08
N THR A 63 12.41 19.48 31.14
CA THR A 63 11.04 19.62 30.63
C THR A 63 11.07 20.55 29.43
N ILE A 64 10.37 20.14 28.37
CA ILE A 64 10.22 20.91 27.14
C ILE A 64 8.77 21.33 27.01
N GLU A 65 8.53 22.63 26.86
CA GLU A 65 7.26 23.20 26.47
C GLU A 65 7.25 23.41 24.97
N LYS A 66 6.19 22.94 24.29
CA LYS A 66 6.02 22.96 22.84
C LYS A 66 4.53 23.03 22.47
N GLU A 67 4.19 23.18 21.20
CA GLU A 67 2.82 23.02 20.75
C GLU A 67 2.39 21.55 20.84
N GLU A 68 1.09 21.30 21.10
CA GLU A 68 0.52 19.94 21.08
C GLU A 68 0.74 19.32 19.70
N GLY A 69 1.27 18.09 19.67
CA GLY A 69 1.62 17.40 18.41
C GLY A 69 2.92 17.88 17.72
N GLU A 70 3.56 18.99 18.18
CA GLU A 70 4.85 19.42 17.64
C GLU A 70 5.92 18.35 17.92
N ASP A 71 6.68 17.93 16.90
CA ASP A 71 7.78 16.97 17.07
C ASP A 71 8.93 17.58 17.86
N LEU A 72 9.58 16.78 18.68
CA LEU A 72 10.77 17.24 19.44
C LEU A 72 11.96 17.55 18.52
N GLY A 73 12.02 16.94 17.33
CA GLY A 73 13.13 17.04 16.39
C GLY A 73 14.33 16.18 16.77
N LEU A 74 14.09 15.03 17.40
CA LEU A 74 15.10 14.03 17.69
C LEU A 74 15.16 12.99 16.57
N ASN A 75 16.35 12.77 16.00
CA ASN A 75 16.58 11.75 15.00
C ASN A 75 17.37 10.58 15.59
N PHE A 76 17.08 9.37 15.11
CA PHE A 76 17.70 8.10 15.55
C PHE A 76 18.31 7.38 14.33
N ASP A 77 19.05 6.28 14.56
CA ASP A 77 19.71 5.52 13.47
C ASP A 77 18.73 5.05 12.39
N THR A 78 17.54 4.64 12.82
CA THR A 78 16.44 4.26 11.93
C THR A 78 15.17 4.99 12.33
N TYR A 79 14.23 5.15 11.40
CA TYR A 79 12.92 5.74 11.68
C TYR A 79 12.06 4.91 12.66
N LEU A 80 12.43 3.64 12.91
CA LEU A 80 11.80 2.77 13.92
C LEU A 80 12.50 2.83 15.29
N MET A 81 13.65 3.52 15.38
CA MET A 81 14.58 3.56 16.52
C MET A 81 15.31 2.23 16.77
N ASP A 82 15.00 1.18 16.02
CA ASP A 82 15.70 -0.09 15.94
C ASP A 82 15.53 -0.74 14.55
N GLU A 83 15.99 -1.98 14.37
CA GLU A 83 15.85 -2.71 13.12
C GLU A 83 14.39 -3.18 12.89
N PRO A 84 13.87 -3.10 11.63
CA PRO A 84 12.58 -3.63 11.30
C PRO A 84 12.54 -5.16 11.46
N ARG A 85 11.39 -5.69 11.89
CA ARG A 85 11.21 -7.11 12.13
C ARG A 85 10.79 -7.84 10.86
N PRO A 86 11.62 -8.78 10.36
CA PRO A 86 11.26 -9.53 9.17
C PRO A 86 10.11 -10.50 9.45
N CYS A 87 9.29 -10.78 8.43
CA CYS A 87 8.22 -11.75 8.48
C CYS A 87 8.76 -13.17 8.69
N SER A 88 8.17 -13.91 9.62
CA SER A 88 8.50 -15.31 9.92
C SER A 88 7.64 -16.33 9.16
N ASN A 89 6.70 -15.89 8.34
CA ASN A 89 5.75 -16.74 7.64
C ASN A 89 6.32 -17.28 6.32
N HIS A 90 5.75 -18.41 5.87
CA HIS A 90 6.01 -19.05 4.59
C HIS A 90 4.70 -19.20 3.82
N CYS A 91 4.03 -18.06 3.55
CA CYS A 91 2.72 -18.03 2.93
C CYS A 91 2.74 -18.68 1.54
N LEU A 92 1.72 -19.52 1.25
CA LEU A 92 1.60 -20.18 -0.07
C LEU A 92 1.54 -19.17 -1.22
N PHE A 93 1.03 -17.98 -0.96
CA PHE A 93 0.81 -16.88 -1.90
C PHE A 93 1.82 -15.74 -1.80
N CYS A 94 2.86 -15.87 -0.96
CA CYS A 94 3.83 -14.79 -0.74
C CYS A 94 4.39 -14.27 -2.06
N PHE A 95 4.19 -12.97 -2.33
CA PHE A 95 4.67 -12.37 -3.58
C PHE A 95 6.20 -12.23 -3.59
N VAL A 96 6.80 -11.96 -2.42
CA VAL A 96 8.27 -11.84 -2.29
C VAL A 96 8.97 -13.17 -2.62
N ASP A 97 8.35 -14.32 -2.27
CA ASP A 97 8.91 -15.64 -2.62
C ASP A 97 8.85 -15.94 -4.11
N GLN A 98 8.09 -15.16 -4.88
CA GLN A 98 7.94 -15.26 -6.33
C GLN A 98 8.77 -14.20 -7.08
N MET A 99 9.62 -13.45 -6.39
CA MET A 99 10.50 -12.47 -7.02
C MET A 99 11.62 -13.19 -7.80
N PRO A 100 12.00 -12.68 -8.98
CA PRO A 100 13.14 -13.23 -9.72
C PRO A 100 14.45 -13.03 -8.93
N PRO A 101 15.45 -13.88 -9.11
CA PRO A 101 16.75 -13.71 -8.45
C PRO A 101 17.51 -12.50 -9.01
N ASN A 102 18.46 -11.97 -8.21
CA ASN A 102 19.39 -10.92 -8.59
C ASN A 102 18.75 -9.52 -8.84
N MET A 103 17.66 -9.23 -8.18
CA MET A 103 17.15 -7.86 -8.06
C MET A 103 17.77 -7.20 -6.81
N ARG A 104 17.52 -5.89 -6.62
CA ARG A 104 18.00 -5.16 -5.43
C ARG A 104 17.48 -5.78 -4.13
N ASP A 105 18.31 -5.82 -3.09
CA ASP A 105 18.04 -6.52 -1.82
C ASP A 105 16.75 -6.05 -1.14
N THR A 106 16.39 -4.79 -1.27
CA THR A 106 15.16 -4.22 -0.67
C THR A 106 13.88 -4.88 -1.16
N LEU A 107 13.86 -5.50 -2.35
CA LEU A 107 12.69 -6.20 -2.89
C LEU A 107 12.48 -7.60 -2.29
N TYR A 108 13.47 -8.12 -1.55
CA TYR A 108 13.37 -9.41 -0.87
C TYR A 108 13.05 -9.29 0.62
N PHE A 109 12.96 -8.08 1.12
CA PHE A 109 12.56 -7.86 2.50
C PHE A 109 11.08 -8.18 2.68
N LYS A 110 10.78 -9.12 3.57
CA LYS A 110 9.42 -9.48 3.95
C LYS A 110 9.07 -8.73 5.23
N ASP A 111 8.20 -7.76 5.12
CA ASP A 111 7.72 -7.00 6.27
C ASP A 111 6.58 -7.72 7.00
N ASP A 112 6.63 -7.71 8.33
CA ASP A 112 5.53 -8.09 9.23
C ASP A 112 5.69 -7.36 10.58
N ASP A 113 6.20 -6.13 10.54
CA ASP A 113 6.42 -5.30 11.71
C ASP A 113 5.19 -4.46 12.04
N ALA A 114 4.60 -4.68 13.22
CA ALA A 114 3.39 -3.97 13.63
C ALA A 114 3.54 -2.44 13.61
N ARG A 115 4.74 -1.92 13.87
CA ARG A 115 5.01 -0.47 13.83
C ARG A 115 4.81 0.10 12.43
N LEU A 116 5.16 -0.65 11.39
CA LEU A 116 4.96 -0.24 10.00
C LEU A 116 3.48 -0.21 9.60
N SER A 117 2.63 -1.01 10.25
CA SER A 117 1.19 -0.90 10.07
C SER A 117 0.68 0.49 10.48
N PHE A 118 1.10 0.99 11.63
CA PHE A 118 0.69 2.31 12.13
C PHE A 118 1.38 3.48 11.41
N LEU A 119 2.63 3.31 11.00
CA LEU A 119 3.43 4.39 10.42
C LEU A 119 3.25 4.53 8.92
N MET A 120 3.05 3.42 8.21
CA MET A 120 3.09 3.33 6.75
C MET A 120 1.84 2.68 6.14
N GLY A 121 0.90 2.22 6.97
CA GLY A 121 -0.29 1.52 6.47
C GLY A 121 -0.05 0.07 6.05
N ASN A 122 1.09 -0.54 6.37
CA ASN A 122 1.41 -1.90 5.94
C ASN A 122 0.46 -2.93 6.56
N TYR A 123 0.08 -3.94 5.78
CA TYR A 123 -0.75 -5.06 6.23
C TYR A 123 0.12 -6.14 6.85
N ILE A 124 -0.09 -6.42 8.14
CA ILE A 124 0.67 -7.38 8.92
C ILE A 124 -0.16 -8.60 9.32
N THR A 125 0.50 -9.73 9.52
CA THR A 125 -0.20 -10.98 9.87
C THR A 125 -0.51 -11.12 11.36
N LEU A 126 0.04 -10.27 12.21
CA LEU A 126 0.04 -10.35 13.68
C LEU A 126 0.76 -11.59 14.23
N THR A 127 1.40 -12.41 13.39
CA THR A 127 2.10 -13.62 13.85
C THR A 127 3.43 -13.33 14.55
N ASN A 128 3.99 -12.14 14.31
CA ASN A 128 5.22 -11.66 14.94
C ASN A 128 4.99 -10.93 16.29
N LEU A 129 3.71 -10.70 16.67
CA LEU A 129 3.39 -10.04 17.94
C LEU A 129 3.58 -10.98 19.12
N THR A 130 4.13 -10.43 20.20
CA THR A 130 4.08 -11.03 21.53
C THR A 130 2.84 -10.56 22.27
N GLU A 131 2.41 -11.29 23.29
CA GLU A 131 1.31 -10.88 24.18
C GLU A 131 1.54 -9.50 24.80
N ARG A 132 2.77 -9.19 25.20
CA ARG A 132 3.15 -7.87 25.73
C ARG A 132 2.94 -6.74 24.71
N GLU A 133 3.29 -6.98 23.45
CA GLU A 133 3.10 -5.99 22.38
C GLU A 133 1.63 -5.82 22.02
N ALA A 134 0.87 -6.91 21.97
CA ALA A 134 -0.57 -6.83 21.76
C ALA A 134 -1.25 -6.04 22.90
N GLN A 135 -0.87 -6.31 24.17
CA GLN A 135 -1.41 -5.57 25.30
C GLN A 135 -1.02 -4.07 25.24
N ARG A 136 0.22 -3.76 24.82
CA ARG A 136 0.66 -2.36 24.64
C ARG A 136 -0.15 -1.63 23.58
N ILE A 137 -0.49 -2.28 22.47
CA ILE A 137 -1.36 -1.69 21.43
C ILE A 137 -2.72 -1.32 22.03
N ILE A 138 -3.28 -2.21 22.86
CA ILE A 138 -4.55 -1.97 23.55
C ILE A 138 -4.43 -0.84 24.57
N ASP A 139 -3.41 -0.87 25.43
CA ASP A 139 -3.21 0.12 26.51
C ASP A 139 -3.01 1.54 25.96
N LEU A 140 -2.26 1.68 24.87
CA LEU A 140 -2.00 2.95 24.19
C LEU A 140 -3.07 3.32 23.14
N ARG A 141 -4.07 2.45 22.92
CA ARG A 141 -5.13 2.63 21.91
C ARG A 141 -4.59 2.96 20.53
N ILE A 142 -3.51 2.29 20.11
CA ILE A 142 -2.88 2.54 18.82
C ILE A 142 -3.79 2.03 17.71
N SER A 143 -4.33 2.94 16.90
CA SER A 143 -5.27 2.70 15.79
C SER A 143 -4.95 3.61 14.61
N PRO A 144 -5.33 3.24 13.37
CA PRO A 144 -5.80 1.92 12.95
C PRO A 144 -4.66 0.91 12.83
N ILE A 145 -4.98 -0.39 12.86
CA ILE A 145 -4.05 -1.45 12.51
C ILE A 145 -4.54 -2.19 11.26
N ASN A 146 -3.66 -2.39 10.27
CA ASN A 146 -3.98 -3.08 9.03
C ASN A 146 -3.56 -4.56 9.12
N VAL A 147 -4.52 -5.46 8.94
CA VAL A 147 -4.34 -6.89 9.23
C VAL A 147 -4.46 -7.75 7.97
N SER A 148 -3.42 -8.52 7.68
CA SER A 148 -3.40 -9.55 6.63
C SER A 148 -4.10 -10.81 7.17
N VAL A 149 -5.41 -10.91 6.94
CA VAL A 149 -6.28 -11.92 7.60
C VAL A 149 -6.15 -13.30 6.96
N GLN A 150 -6.33 -13.42 5.66
CA GLN A 150 -6.31 -14.61 4.81
C GLN A 150 -7.40 -15.65 5.10
N ALA A 151 -7.58 -16.06 6.34
CA ALA A 151 -8.63 -16.94 6.82
C ALA A 151 -8.75 -16.83 8.34
N THR A 152 -9.96 -17.07 8.88
CA THR A 152 -10.25 -17.10 10.31
C THR A 152 -10.33 -18.54 10.86
N GLU A 153 -10.39 -19.55 10.00
CA GLU A 153 -10.28 -20.95 10.42
C GLU A 153 -8.85 -21.26 10.85
N PRO A 154 -8.61 -21.68 12.11
CA PRO A 154 -7.25 -21.85 12.65
C PRO A 154 -6.36 -22.74 11.81
N GLN A 155 -6.85 -23.92 11.39
CA GLN A 155 -6.06 -24.86 10.60
C GLN A 155 -5.77 -24.35 9.18
N LEU A 156 -6.76 -23.70 8.53
CA LEU A 156 -6.57 -23.11 7.19
C LEU A 156 -5.58 -21.95 7.25
N ARG A 157 -5.69 -21.09 8.28
CA ARG A 157 -4.76 -19.98 8.49
C ARG A 157 -3.32 -20.46 8.66
N ARG A 158 -3.09 -21.50 9.51
CA ARG A 158 -1.76 -22.11 9.66
C ARG A 158 -1.22 -22.61 8.33
N THR A 159 -2.05 -23.24 7.52
CA THR A 159 -1.67 -23.77 6.21
C THR A 159 -1.34 -22.65 5.22
N LEU A 160 -2.20 -21.65 5.10
CA LEU A 160 -2.01 -20.52 4.16
C LEU A 160 -0.76 -19.71 4.49
N LEU A 161 -0.53 -19.44 5.79
CA LEU A 161 0.64 -18.66 6.23
C LEU A 161 1.92 -19.50 6.38
N GLY A 162 1.81 -20.84 6.27
CA GLY A 162 2.96 -21.73 6.47
C GLY A 162 3.60 -21.59 7.85
N ASN A 163 2.80 -21.27 8.86
CA ASN A 163 3.24 -21.00 10.23
C ASN A 163 2.34 -21.75 11.23
N LYS A 164 2.94 -22.63 12.02
CA LYS A 164 2.21 -23.49 12.99
C LYS A 164 1.48 -22.73 14.10
N ASP A 165 1.93 -21.51 14.38
CA ASP A 165 1.40 -20.64 15.44
C ASP A 165 0.52 -19.50 14.88
N ALA A 166 0.20 -19.52 13.57
CA ALA A 166 -0.53 -18.43 12.93
C ALA A 166 -1.95 -18.21 13.47
N ASP A 167 -2.57 -19.21 14.05
CA ASP A 167 -3.90 -19.13 14.66
C ASP A 167 -3.93 -18.30 15.95
N LYS A 168 -2.80 -18.15 16.66
CA LYS A 168 -2.71 -17.28 17.84
C LYS A 168 -3.07 -15.83 17.53
N SER A 169 -2.75 -15.36 16.31
CA SER A 169 -3.11 -14.01 15.87
C SER A 169 -4.63 -13.76 15.81
N LEU A 170 -5.46 -14.80 15.72
CA LEU A 170 -6.92 -14.68 15.80
C LEU A 170 -7.38 -14.22 17.20
N GLU A 171 -6.65 -14.61 18.24
CA GLU A 171 -6.92 -14.17 19.62
C GLU A 171 -6.61 -12.67 19.76
N TYR A 172 -5.52 -12.19 19.12
CA TYR A 172 -5.19 -10.77 19.11
C TYR A 172 -6.23 -9.95 18.36
N MET A 173 -6.72 -10.41 17.20
CA MET A 173 -7.79 -9.72 16.47
C MET A 173 -9.05 -9.56 17.34
N ARG A 174 -9.46 -10.61 18.08
CA ARG A 174 -10.61 -10.53 18.98
C ARG A 174 -10.35 -9.55 20.12
N ALA A 175 -9.17 -9.62 20.75
CA ALA A 175 -8.82 -8.71 21.84
C ALA A 175 -8.78 -7.26 21.38
N PHE A 176 -8.31 -6.99 20.17
CA PHE A 176 -8.32 -5.66 19.56
C PHE A 176 -9.75 -5.16 19.31
N GLY A 177 -10.62 -6.01 18.75
CA GLY A 177 -12.03 -5.66 18.53
C GLY A 177 -12.76 -5.37 19.86
N GLU A 178 -12.56 -6.21 20.90
CA GLU A 178 -13.12 -6.00 22.23
C GLU A 178 -12.60 -4.71 22.89
N ALA A 179 -11.36 -4.33 22.61
CA ALA A 179 -10.77 -3.08 23.09
C ALA A 179 -11.16 -1.83 22.29
N GLY A 180 -11.87 -2.01 21.17
CA GLY A 180 -12.26 -0.91 20.26
C GLY A 180 -11.10 -0.34 19.45
N ILE A 181 -10.09 -1.15 19.14
CA ILE A 181 -9.02 -0.81 18.20
C ILE A 181 -9.57 -0.91 16.79
N GLU A 182 -9.42 0.14 16.00
CA GLU A 182 -9.81 0.13 14.59
C GLU A 182 -8.91 -0.82 13.78
N MET A 183 -9.55 -1.72 13.03
CA MET A 183 -8.86 -2.72 12.21
C MET A 183 -9.33 -2.67 10.76
N ASN A 184 -8.39 -2.60 9.83
CA ASN A 184 -8.64 -2.79 8.40
C ASN A 184 -8.08 -4.15 7.98
N GLY A 185 -8.91 -4.95 7.32
CA GLY A 185 -8.55 -6.29 6.88
C GLY A 185 -8.14 -6.36 5.43
N GLN A 186 -7.32 -7.37 5.11
CA GLN A 186 -7.06 -7.78 3.73
C GLN A 186 -7.10 -9.31 3.65
N ILE A 187 -7.81 -9.84 2.65
CA ILE A 187 -7.83 -11.26 2.31
C ILE A 187 -7.37 -11.44 0.87
N VAL A 188 -6.20 -12.07 0.70
CA VAL A 188 -5.73 -12.54 -0.62
C VAL A 188 -6.43 -13.85 -0.94
N VAL A 189 -7.32 -13.83 -1.93
CA VAL A 189 -8.07 -15.04 -2.32
C VAL A 189 -7.24 -15.94 -3.21
N CYS A 190 -7.04 -17.16 -2.74
CA CYS A 190 -6.39 -18.26 -3.44
C CYS A 190 -7.48 -19.28 -3.79
N PRO A 191 -7.92 -19.38 -5.07
CA PRO A 191 -8.96 -20.32 -5.49
C PRO A 191 -8.67 -21.76 -5.05
N GLY A 192 -9.69 -22.43 -4.49
CA GLY A 192 -9.58 -23.78 -3.93
C GLY A 192 -8.95 -23.88 -2.55
N TRP A 193 -8.56 -22.75 -1.94
CA TRP A 193 -8.01 -22.72 -0.57
C TRP A 193 -8.92 -21.94 0.39
N ASN A 194 -9.08 -20.63 0.18
CA ASN A 194 -9.82 -19.74 1.06
C ASN A 194 -10.98 -19.01 0.39
N ASP A 195 -11.47 -19.53 -0.74
CA ASP A 195 -12.67 -19.07 -1.42
C ASP A 195 -13.95 -19.79 -0.94
N GLY A 196 -15.10 -19.50 -1.51
CA GLY A 196 -16.39 -20.13 -1.20
C GLY A 196 -16.75 -20.06 0.29
N GLU A 197 -17.02 -21.20 0.91
CA GLU A 197 -17.46 -21.27 2.32
C GLU A 197 -16.37 -20.81 3.29
N HIS A 198 -15.09 -20.96 2.97
CA HIS A 198 -14.00 -20.43 3.79
C HIS A 198 -13.96 -18.90 3.80
N LEU A 199 -14.20 -18.28 2.62
CA LEU A 199 -14.32 -16.84 2.53
C LEU A 199 -15.57 -16.34 3.25
N ARG A 200 -16.71 -16.99 3.06
CA ARG A 200 -17.97 -16.69 3.76
C ARG A 200 -17.76 -16.67 5.28
N ARG A 201 -17.18 -17.73 5.82
CA ARG A 201 -16.87 -17.83 7.24
C ARG A 201 -15.94 -16.73 7.71
N SER A 202 -14.88 -16.43 6.93
CA SER A 202 -13.95 -15.36 7.30
C SER A 202 -14.66 -14.00 7.36
N ILE A 203 -15.55 -13.71 6.42
CA ILE A 203 -16.36 -12.49 6.42
C ILE A 203 -17.24 -12.43 7.69
N GLU A 204 -17.95 -13.51 8.02
CA GLU A 204 -18.82 -13.58 9.20
C GLU A 204 -18.03 -13.37 10.50
N ASP A 205 -16.90 -14.06 10.65
CA ASP A 205 -16.03 -13.91 11.81
C ASP A 205 -15.48 -12.45 11.94
N LEU A 206 -15.12 -11.80 10.83
CA LEU A 206 -14.64 -10.42 10.86
C LEU A 206 -15.74 -9.41 11.19
N MET A 207 -16.99 -9.67 10.77
CA MET A 207 -18.15 -8.88 11.20
C MET A 207 -18.36 -8.97 12.72
N ASP A 208 -18.23 -10.17 13.28
CA ASP A 208 -18.41 -10.40 14.72
C ASP A 208 -17.25 -9.83 15.54
N ILE A 209 -16.03 -9.83 15.03
CA ILE A 209 -14.86 -9.20 15.65
C ILE A 209 -14.96 -7.67 15.62
N GLY A 210 -15.63 -7.08 14.63
CA GLY A 210 -15.81 -5.65 14.51
C GLY A 210 -14.69 -4.95 13.71
N PHE A 211 -14.29 -5.52 12.58
CA PHE A 211 -13.41 -4.83 11.62
C PHE A 211 -14.12 -3.60 11.04
N ASN A 212 -13.35 -2.54 10.77
CA ASN A 212 -13.88 -1.33 10.13
C ASN A 212 -14.10 -1.53 8.63
N SER A 213 -13.11 -2.12 7.98
CA SER A 213 -13.18 -2.44 6.56
C SER A 213 -12.33 -3.67 6.23
N CYS A 214 -12.62 -4.34 5.11
CA CYS A 214 -11.80 -5.44 4.61
C CYS A 214 -11.80 -5.47 3.08
N SER A 215 -10.61 -5.45 2.50
CA SER A 215 -10.41 -5.66 1.08
C SER A 215 -10.24 -7.14 0.74
N ILE A 216 -10.93 -7.57 -0.30
CA ILE A 216 -10.79 -8.89 -0.91
C ILE A 216 -9.99 -8.69 -2.19
N VAL A 217 -8.79 -9.26 -2.27
CA VAL A 217 -7.87 -9.07 -3.40
C VAL A 217 -7.52 -10.41 -4.06
N PRO A 218 -7.33 -10.50 -5.37
CA PRO A 218 -6.95 -11.75 -6.02
C PRO A 218 -5.48 -12.05 -5.81
N VAL A 219 -5.13 -13.34 -5.76
CA VAL A 219 -3.74 -13.77 -5.69
C VAL A 219 -2.97 -13.39 -6.96
N GLY A 220 -1.81 -12.76 -6.79
CA GLY A 220 -0.85 -12.50 -7.86
C GLY A 220 0.10 -13.69 -8.05
N LEU A 221 0.24 -14.17 -9.28
CA LEU A 221 1.08 -15.32 -9.62
C LEU A 221 2.10 -14.94 -10.68
N THR A 222 3.39 -14.99 -10.35
CA THR A 222 4.47 -14.75 -11.32
C THR A 222 4.92 -16.07 -11.97
N LYS A 223 5.75 -15.98 -13.01
CA LYS A 223 6.38 -17.16 -13.62
C LYS A 223 7.47 -17.80 -12.74
N PHE A 224 7.90 -17.13 -11.65
CA PHE A 224 9.00 -17.58 -10.77
C PHE A 224 8.52 -18.45 -9.60
N ARG A 225 7.53 -19.31 -9.84
CA ARG A 225 6.94 -20.17 -8.81
C ARG A 225 7.52 -21.59 -8.73
N LYS A 226 8.68 -21.84 -9.30
CA LYS A 226 9.31 -23.16 -9.24
C LYS A 226 9.65 -23.51 -7.78
N GLY A 227 9.11 -24.63 -7.30
CA GLY A 227 9.31 -25.11 -5.92
C GLY A 227 8.33 -24.57 -4.91
N LEU A 228 7.48 -23.61 -5.27
CA LEU A 228 6.40 -23.09 -4.42
C LEU A 228 5.12 -23.91 -4.60
N ALA A 229 4.21 -23.78 -3.63
CA ALA A 229 2.90 -24.44 -3.69
C ALA A 229 2.15 -24.08 -4.97
N ARG A 230 1.47 -25.07 -5.56
CA ARG A 230 0.63 -24.82 -6.74
C ARG A 230 -0.60 -24.01 -6.33
N LEU A 231 -0.78 -22.88 -6.97
CA LEU A 231 -1.98 -22.06 -6.87
C LEU A 231 -2.56 -21.84 -8.25
N GLU A 232 -3.87 -21.69 -8.31
CA GLU A 232 -4.59 -21.39 -9.54
C GLU A 232 -4.92 -19.89 -9.60
N PRO A 233 -4.88 -19.26 -10.77
CA PRO A 233 -5.30 -17.88 -10.92
C PRO A 233 -6.82 -17.75 -10.73
N VAL A 234 -7.26 -16.56 -10.34
CA VAL A 234 -8.69 -16.24 -10.31
C VAL A 234 -9.20 -16.19 -11.75
N THR A 235 -10.16 -17.06 -12.10
CA THR A 235 -10.85 -17.05 -13.39
C THR A 235 -11.96 -16.02 -13.41
N LYS A 236 -12.53 -15.74 -14.60
CA LYS A 236 -13.66 -14.85 -14.79
C LYS A 236 -14.89 -15.28 -13.95
N GLU A 237 -15.21 -16.56 -13.99
CA GLU A 237 -16.34 -17.13 -13.26
C GLU A 237 -16.12 -17.02 -11.75
N LYS A 238 -14.91 -17.37 -11.28
CA LYS A 238 -14.54 -17.27 -9.88
C LYS A 238 -14.57 -15.82 -9.38
N ALA A 239 -14.11 -14.89 -10.18
CA ALA A 239 -14.20 -13.47 -9.87
C ALA A 239 -15.65 -13.02 -9.69
N GLY A 240 -16.55 -13.48 -10.58
CA GLY A 240 -17.98 -13.21 -10.47
C GLY A 240 -18.60 -13.77 -9.19
N GLU A 241 -18.30 -15.03 -8.83
CA GLU A 241 -18.78 -15.67 -7.59
C GLU A 241 -18.31 -14.90 -6.34
N ILE A 242 -17.05 -14.44 -6.34
CA ILE A 242 -16.47 -13.69 -5.21
C ILE A 242 -17.15 -12.31 -5.08
N ILE A 243 -17.34 -11.59 -6.19
CA ILE A 243 -18.06 -10.31 -6.18
C ILE A 243 -19.48 -10.51 -5.61
N ASP A 244 -20.22 -11.52 -6.09
CA ASP A 244 -21.60 -11.77 -5.63
C ASP A 244 -21.64 -12.06 -4.11
N LEU A 245 -20.69 -12.84 -3.60
CA LEU A 245 -20.57 -13.13 -2.17
C LEU A 245 -20.26 -11.86 -1.36
N VAL A 246 -19.27 -11.08 -1.79
CA VAL A 246 -18.85 -9.85 -1.08
C VAL A 246 -19.95 -8.82 -1.11
N ASP A 247 -20.67 -8.67 -2.24
CA ASP A 247 -21.81 -7.75 -2.37
C ASP A 247 -22.98 -8.15 -1.47
N GLU A 248 -23.28 -9.46 -1.35
CA GLU A 248 -24.30 -9.97 -0.42
C GLU A 248 -23.98 -9.51 1.02
N TYR A 249 -22.73 -9.73 1.48
CA TYR A 249 -22.34 -9.36 2.85
C TYR A 249 -22.18 -7.85 3.02
N GLY A 250 -21.69 -7.15 2.02
CA GLY A 250 -21.62 -5.69 2.03
C GLY A 250 -23.00 -5.05 2.19
N ALA A 251 -24.03 -5.57 1.50
CA ALA A 251 -25.41 -5.10 1.67
C ALA A 251 -25.95 -5.39 3.08
N ARG A 252 -25.67 -6.57 3.63
CA ARG A 252 -26.05 -6.93 5.02
C ARG A 252 -25.36 -6.04 6.06
N CYS A 253 -24.07 -5.72 5.85
CA CYS A 253 -23.35 -4.81 6.72
C CYS A 253 -23.90 -3.40 6.66
N LEU A 254 -24.19 -2.90 5.46
CA LEU A 254 -24.79 -1.59 5.26
C LEU A 254 -26.14 -1.45 5.99
N GLU A 255 -27.00 -2.48 5.92
CA GLU A 255 -28.26 -2.52 6.65
C GLU A 255 -28.08 -2.54 8.17
N LYS A 256 -27.10 -3.33 8.67
CA LYS A 256 -26.91 -3.56 10.10
C LYS A 256 -26.08 -2.48 10.79
N TYR A 257 -25.04 -2.00 10.11
CA TYR A 257 -24.00 -1.14 10.70
C TYR A 257 -23.89 0.24 10.06
N GLY A 258 -24.55 0.47 8.91
CA GLY A 258 -24.47 1.73 8.16
C GLY A 258 -23.21 1.88 7.31
N THR A 259 -22.41 0.81 7.15
CA THR A 259 -21.22 0.75 6.29
C THR A 259 -21.11 -0.63 5.65
N ARG A 260 -20.54 -0.72 4.45
CA ARG A 260 -20.41 -2.00 3.71
C ARG A 260 -19.38 -2.94 4.33
N MET A 261 -18.34 -2.45 4.93
CA MET A 261 -17.20 -3.16 5.52
C MET A 261 -16.37 -4.00 4.52
N PHE A 262 -16.98 -4.72 3.58
CA PHE A 262 -16.30 -5.65 2.67
C PHE A 262 -16.37 -5.18 1.24
N PHE A 263 -15.20 -5.17 0.56
CA PHE A 263 -15.06 -4.66 -0.79
C PHE A 263 -14.13 -5.56 -1.61
N CYS A 264 -14.51 -5.83 -2.86
CA CYS A 264 -13.61 -6.43 -3.83
C CYS A 264 -12.68 -5.38 -4.43
N ALA A 265 -11.40 -5.71 -4.60
CA ALA A 265 -10.49 -4.92 -5.42
C ALA A 265 -11.01 -4.82 -6.87
N ASP A 266 -10.70 -3.69 -7.52
CA ASP A 266 -11.11 -3.40 -8.90
C ASP A 266 -10.70 -4.49 -9.89
N GLU A 267 -9.60 -5.21 -9.60
CA GLU A 267 -9.12 -6.32 -10.42
C GLU A 267 -10.15 -7.46 -10.51
N PHE A 268 -10.99 -7.69 -9.51
CA PHE A 268 -12.07 -8.68 -9.61
C PHE A 268 -13.10 -8.25 -10.65
N TYR A 269 -13.48 -6.99 -10.69
CA TYR A 269 -14.43 -6.46 -11.69
C TYR A 269 -13.85 -6.53 -13.11
N ILE A 270 -12.56 -6.23 -13.28
CA ILE A 270 -11.84 -6.38 -14.55
C ILE A 270 -11.85 -7.86 -15.00
N LYS A 271 -11.47 -8.79 -14.09
CA LYS A 271 -11.43 -10.23 -14.40
C LYS A 271 -12.82 -10.80 -14.69
N ALA A 272 -13.85 -10.37 -13.98
CA ALA A 272 -15.22 -10.79 -14.21
C ALA A 272 -15.87 -10.13 -15.45
N GLU A 273 -15.21 -9.15 -16.08
CA GLU A 273 -15.75 -8.28 -17.12
C GLU A 273 -17.07 -7.63 -16.69
N ARG A 274 -17.14 -7.22 -15.41
CA ARG A 274 -18.29 -6.51 -14.83
C ARG A 274 -18.04 -4.99 -14.77
N PRO A 275 -19.08 -4.16 -14.85
CA PRO A 275 -18.92 -2.73 -14.63
C PRO A 275 -18.46 -2.44 -13.20
N LEU A 276 -17.64 -1.40 -13.04
CA LEU A 276 -17.26 -0.91 -11.72
C LEU A 276 -18.49 -0.31 -11.02
N PRO A 277 -18.63 -0.50 -9.70
CA PRO A 277 -19.65 0.17 -8.90
C PRO A 277 -19.64 1.70 -9.01
N GLY A 278 -20.72 2.36 -8.61
CA GLY A 278 -20.80 3.81 -8.46
C GLY A 278 -19.94 4.31 -7.31
N GLU A 279 -19.75 5.63 -7.22
CA GLU A 279 -18.93 6.26 -6.19
C GLU A 279 -19.43 5.94 -4.77
N GLU A 280 -20.75 6.03 -4.58
CA GLU A 280 -21.42 5.76 -3.30
C GLU A 280 -21.20 4.34 -2.77
N TYR A 281 -20.83 3.39 -3.62
CA TYR A 281 -20.49 2.02 -3.21
C TYR A 281 -19.23 1.97 -2.35
N TYR A 282 -18.25 2.81 -2.66
CA TYR A 282 -16.91 2.78 -2.04
C TYR A 282 -16.83 3.62 -0.76
N GLU A 283 -17.91 4.31 -0.39
CA GLU A 283 -17.98 5.18 0.79
C GLU A 283 -16.80 6.19 0.80
N GLU A 284 -15.95 6.17 1.84
CA GLU A 284 -14.79 7.06 1.96
C GLU A 284 -13.49 6.46 1.36
N TYR A 285 -13.59 5.44 0.51
CA TYR A 285 -12.43 4.78 -0.13
C TYR A 285 -11.36 4.25 0.85
N GLN A 286 -11.78 3.71 1.98
CA GLN A 286 -10.90 3.24 3.06
C GLN A 286 -9.86 2.19 2.63
N GLN A 287 -10.06 1.52 1.49
CA GLN A 287 -9.21 0.44 1.00
C GLN A 287 -8.55 0.77 -0.35
N LEU A 288 -8.37 2.07 -0.65
CA LEU A 288 -7.83 2.56 -1.92
C LEU A 288 -6.46 1.94 -2.24
N ASP A 289 -5.56 1.86 -1.26
CA ASP A 289 -4.22 1.28 -1.38
C ASP A 289 -4.24 -0.21 -1.76
N ASN A 290 -5.34 -0.90 -1.50
CA ASN A 290 -5.57 -2.28 -1.93
C ASN A 290 -6.25 -2.39 -3.29
N GLY A 291 -6.34 -1.29 -4.03
CA GLY A 291 -6.97 -1.23 -5.35
C GLY A 291 -8.50 -1.35 -5.30
N VAL A 292 -9.14 -0.94 -4.20
CA VAL A 292 -10.60 -0.90 -4.06
C VAL A 292 -11.10 0.51 -4.42
N GLY A 293 -11.82 0.63 -5.52
CA GLY A 293 -12.37 1.91 -5.98
C GLY A 293 -11.35 2.86 -6.62
N MET A 294 -10.12 2.45 -6.77
CA MET A 294 -9.06 3.27 -7.39
C MET A 294 -9.45 3.72 -8.80
N LEU A 295 -9.97 2.81 -9.61
CA LEU A 295 -10.41 3.14 -10.97
C LEU A 295 -11.63 4.08 -10.96
N ARG A 296 -12.53 3.96 -9.99
CA ARG A 296 -13.68 4.87 -9.85
C ARG A 296 -13.22 6.27 -9.47
N SER A 297 -12.38 6.40 -8.45
CA SER A 297 -11.80 7.69 -8.03
C SER A 297 -11.05 8.36 -9.18
N THR A 298 -10.12 7.63 -9.81
CA THR A 298 -9.36 8.13 -10.98
C THR A 298 -10.28 8.61 -12.11
N MET A 299 -11.39 7.91 -12.38
CA MET A 299 -12.35 8.32 -13.41
C MET A 299 -13.03 9.64 -13.04
N ASN A 300 -13.54 9.76 -11.82
CA ASN A 300 -14.25 10.95 -11.37
C ASN A 300 -13.33 12.17 -11.36
N GLU A 301 -12.12 12.01 -10.84
CA GLU A 301 -11.10 13.06 -10.82
C GLU A 301 -10.67 13.48 -12.22
N PHE A 302 -10.44 12.50 -13.12
CA PHE A 302 -10.09 12.80 -14.51
C PHE A 302 -11.18 13.58 -15.23
N LEU A 303 -12.44 13.17 -15.07
CA LEU A 303 -13.57 13.85 -15.71
C LEU A 303 -13.75 15.26 -15.14
N SER A 304 -13.58 15.44 -13.84
CA SER A 304 -13.59 16.76 -13.20
C SER A 304 -12.45 17.64 -13.72
N GLY A 305 -11.21 17.14 -13.73
CA GLY A 305 -10.08 17.87 -14.31
C GLY A 305 -10.25 18.19 -15.80
N LEU A 306 -10.91 17.29 -16.53
CA LEU A 306 -11.19 17.50 -17.94
C LEU A 306 -12.22 18.63 -18.16
N GLU A 307 -13.14 18.90 -17.23
CA GLU A 307 -14.08 20.02 -17.33
C GLU A 307 -13.34 21.37 -17.36
N ASP A 308 -12.28 21.49 -16.55
CA ASP A 308 -11.48 22.71 -16.43
C ASP A 308 -10.31 22.78 -17.44
N ALA A 309 -10.03 21.68 -18.17
CA ALA A 309 -8.93 21.63 -19.12
C ALA A 309 -9.17 22.57 -20.30
N GLU A 310 -8.14 23.32 -20.69
CA GLU A 310 -8.12 24.18 -21.88
C GLU A 310 -7.36 23.51 -23.02
N SER A 311 -7.83 23.69 -24.27
CA SER A 311 -7.12 23.18 -25.42
C SER A 311 -5.96 24.12 -25.81
N GLY A 312 -4.74 23.66 -25.49
CA GLY A 312 -3.52 24.23 -26.09
C GLY A 312 -3.02 23.40 -27.29
N ASP A 313 -1.87 23.76 -27.82
CA ASP A 313 -1.12 22.90 -28.74
C ASP A 313 -0.51 21.75 -27.96
N VAL A 314 -1.27 20.64 -27.83
CA VAL A 314 -0.83 19.46 -27.07
C VAL A 314 0.01 18.57 -27.98
N ALA A 315 1.28 18.34 -27.58
CA ALA A 315 2.15 17.38 -28.25
C ALA A 315 1.52 15.98 -28.26
N SER A 316 1.79 15.22 -29.30
CA SER A 316 1.28 13.83 -29.34
C SER A 316 1.86 13.01 -28.20
N PHE A 317 1.04 12.12 -27.62
CA PHE A 317 1.43 11.34 -26.47
C PHE A 317 1.02 9.87 -26.58
N THR A 318 1.73 9.01 -25.84
CA THR A 318 1.36 7.62 -25.60
C THR A 318 1.28 7.39 -24.08
N VAL A 319 0.12 6.99 -23.58
CA VAL A 319 0.00 6.53 -22.18
C VAL A 319 0.38 5.06 -22.13
N ALA A 320 1.48 4.75 -21.45
CA ALA A 320 1.90 3.38 -21.21
C ALA A 320 1.46 2.94 -19.81
N THR A 321 0.77 1.80 -19.72
CA THR A 321 0.20 1.29 -18.48
C THR A 321 0.21 -0.24 -18.45
N GLY A 322 -0.16 -0.87 -17.35
CA GLY A 322 -0.36 -2.32 -17.30
C GLY A 322 -1.58 -2.77 -18.13
N LYS A 323 -1.57 -4.03 -18.56
CA LYS A 323 -2.66 -4.58 -19.40
C LYS A 323 -4.05 -4.48 -18.76
N ALA A 324 -4.14 -4.59 -17.43
CA ALA A 324 -5.42 -4.49 -16.73
C ALA A 324 -6.04 -3.08 -16.83
N ALA A 325 -5.22 -2.03 -16.76
CA ALA A 325 -5.69 -0.65 -16.80
C ALA A 325 -5.89 -0.11 -18.23
N GLU A 326 -5.31 -0.73 -19.26
CA GLU A 326 -5.36 -0.25 -20.65
C GLU A 326 -6.78 0.08 -21.13
N PRO A 327 -7.80 -0.81 -21.01
CA PRO A 327 -9.14 -0.51 -21.51
C PRO A 327 -9.80 0.65 -20.74
N PHE A 328 -9.47 0.80 -19.46
CA PHE A 328 -9.99 1.86 -18.63
C PHE A 328 -9.36 3.21 -19.01
N ILE A 329 -8.05 3.31 -19.07
CA ILE A 329 -7.34 4.53 -19.48
C ILE A 329 -7.70 4.93 -20.92
N ALA A 330 -7.87 3.96 -21.82
CA ALA A 330 -8.31 4.22 -23.19
C ALA A 330 -9.69 4.91 -23.25
N ARG A 331 -10.60 4.56 -22.34
CA ARG A 331 -11.90 5.24 -22.22
C ARG A 331 -11.74 6.70 -21.77
N LEU A 332 -10.88 6.96 -20.77
CA LEU A 332 -10.61 8.33 -20.31
C LEU A 332 -10.00 9.20 -21.43
N VAL A 333 -9.02 8.66 -22.15
CA VAL A 333 -8.44 9.36 -23.33
C VAL A 333 -9.50 9.58 -24.43
N ALA A 334 -10.43 8.66 -24.61
CA ALA A 334 -11.54 8.84 -25.56
C ALA A 334 -12.50 9.96 -25.12
N GLU A 335 -12.79 10.10 -23.83
CA GLU A 335 -13.57 11.25 -23.32
C GLU A 335 -12.82 12.57 -23.56
N ALA A 336 -11.51 12.62 -23.31
CA ALA A 336 -10.69 13.79 -23.62
C ALA A 336 -10.75 14.15 -25.12
N LYS A 337 -10.70 13.17 -26.01
CA LYS A 337 -10.81 13.37 -27.47
C LYS A 337 -12.19 13.84 -27.92
N LYS A 338 -13.28 13.51 -27.21
CA LYS A 338 -14.60 14.05 -27.49
C LYS A 338 -14.64 15.56 -27.24
N LYS A 339 -14.03 16.02 -26.13
CA LYS A 339 -13.92 17.45 -25.81
C LYS A 339 -12.92 18.15 -26.74
N PHE A 340 -11.79 17.51 -27.07
CA PHE A 340 -10.71 18.04 -27.89
C PHE A 340 -10.38 17.12 -29.07
N PRO A 341 -11.12 17.20 -30.19
CA PRO A 341 -10.95 16.28 -31.33
C PRO A 341 -9.55 16.31 -31.99
N GLN A 342 -8.79 17.38 -31.81
CA GLN A 342 -7.42 17.51 -32.29
C GLN A 342 -6.39 16.73 -31.48
N LEU A 343 -6.76 16.22 -30.32
CA LEU A 343 -5.84 15.52 -29.40
C LEU A 343 -5.29 14.25 -30.04
N ARG A 344 -3.96 14.16 -30.15
CA ARG A 344 -3.24 13.01 -30.73
C ARG A 344 -2.63 12.19 -29.61
N GLY A 345 -3.36 11.21 -29.12
CA GLY A 345 -2.89 10.32 -28.06
C GLY A 345 -3.34 8.88 -28.28
N GLU A 346 -2.55 7.94 -27.81
CA GLU A 346 -2.90 6.52 -27.74
C GLU A 346 -2.62 5.97 -26.35
N VAL A 347 -3.20 4.81 -26.04
CA VAL A 347 -2.93 4.07 -24.81
C VAL A 347 -2.38 2.70 -25.19
N VAL A 348 -1.30 2.31 -24.52
CA VAL A 348 -0.62 1.03 -24.75
C VAL A 348 -0.50 0.27 -23.43
N GLY A 349 -1.18 -0.86 -23.36
CA GLY A 349 -1.01 -1.79 -22.25
C GLY A 349 0.23 -2.64 -22.45
N ILE A 350 1.19 -2.49 -21.56
CA ILE A 350 2.45 -3.25 -21.61
C ILE A 350 2.21 -4.67 -21.09
N VAL A 351 2.58 -5.65 -21.89
CA VAL A 351 2.59 -7.07 -21.50
C VAL A 351 3.78 -7.29 -20.57
N ASN A 352 3.54 -7.89 -19.42
CA ASN A 352 4.62 -8.17 -18.47
C ASN A 352 5.33 -9.47 -18.83
N ASP A 353 6.39 -9.37 -19.62
CA ASP A 353 7.25 -10.52 -19.97
C ASP A 353 8.22 -10.84 -18.84
N PHE A 354 8.56 -9.83 -18.02
CA PHE A 354 9.51 -9.99 -16.92
C PHE A 354 8.97 -10.86 -15.79
N PHE A 355 7.79 -10.58 -15.25
CA PHE A 355 7.17 -11.39 -14.19
C PHE A 355 6.25 -12.50 -14.72
N GLY A 356 5.82 -12.41 -15.97
CA GLY A 356 4.87 -13.32 -16.61
C GLY A 356 3.53 -12.65 -16.92
N HIS A 357 2.86 -13.12 -17.96
CA HIS A 357 1.67 -12.51 -18.55
C HIS A 357 0.43 -12.49 -17.63
N SER A 358 0.44 -13.27 -16.55
CA SER A 358 -0.58 -13.24 -15.47
C SER A 358 -0.49 -12.00 -14.61
N ILE A 359 0.65 -11.30 -14.62
CA ILE A 359 0.85 -10.01 -13.95
C ILE A 359 0.47 -8.90 -14.91
N THR A 360 -0.59 -8.16 -14.58
CA THR A 360 -1.20 -7.19 -15.50
C THR A 360 -1.26 -5.76 -14.94
N VAL A 361 -0.86 -5.58 -13.68
CA VAL A 361 -0.88 -4.29 -12.98
C VAL A 361 0.27 -3.38 -13.43
N SER A 362 0.03 -2.06 -13.43
CA SER A 362 1.01 -1.06 -13.87
C SER A 362 2.26 -1.00 -13.00
N GLY A 363 2.10 -1.11 -11.68
CA GLY A 363 3.22 -1.01 -10.73
C GLY A 363 4.26 -2.12 -10.81
N LEU A 364 4.02 -3.18 -11.61
CA LEU A 364 4.98 -4.27 -11.85
C LEU A 364 5.54 -4.28 -13.28
N VAL A 365 5.24 -3.26 -14.08
CA VAL A 365 5.86 -3.07 -15.40
C VAL A 365 7.31 -2.65 -15.22
N THR A 366 8.23 -3.35 -15.90
CA THR A 366 9.66 -3.04 -15.86
C THR A 366 10.06 -2.13 -17.03
N ALA A 367 11.20 -1.42 -16.87
CA ALA A 367 11.73 -0.60 -17.95
C ALA A 367 12.05 -1.43 -19.20
N GLN A 368 12.59 -2.64 -19.05
CA GLN A 368 12.90 -3.50 -20.19
C GLN A 368 11.64 -3.91 -20.97
N ASP A 369 10.53 -4.23 -20.31
CA ASP A 369 9.26 -4.54 -20.96
C ASP A 369 8.69 -3.30 -21.66
N LEU A 370 8.76 -2.14 -21.02
CA LEU A 370 8.32 -0.86 -21.57
C LEU A 370 9.11 -0.51 -22.85
N VAL A 371 10.43 -0.53 -22.79
CA VAL A 371 11.31 -0.21 -23.92
C VAL A 371 11.13 -1.22 -25.06
N ALA A 372 11.11 -2.50 -24.77
CA ALA A 372 10.97 -3.55 -25.80
C ALA A 372 9.68 -3.41 -26.63
N GLN A 373 8.59 -2.95 -26.01
CA GLN A 373 7.28 -2.84 -26.66
C GLN A 373 6.97 -1.47 -27.26
N LEU A 374 7.71 -0.43 -26.88
CA LEU A 374 7.48 0.94 -27.37
C LEU A 374 8.52 1.45 -28.36
N LYS A 375 9.79 0.99 -28.27
CA LYS A 375 10.93 1.55 -29.01
C LYS A 375 10.71 1.65 -30.52
N ASP A 376 10.17 0.61 -31.12
CA ASP A 376 9.99 0.51 -32.58
C ASP A 376 8.52 0.75 -33.01
N ARG A 377 7.71 1.34 -32.12
CA ARG A 377 6.29 1.60 -32.38
C ARG A 377 6.12 2.81 -33.30
N PRO A 378 5.53 2.64 -34.51
CA PRO A 378 5.42 3.73 -35.48
C PRO A 378 4.52 4.89 -35.00
N THR A 379 3.58 4.58 -34.10
CA THR A 379 2.59 5.53 -33.56
C THR A 379 3.00 6.14 -32.24
N LEU A 380 4.24 5.86 -31.77
CA LEU A 380 4.72 6.40 -30.50
C LEU A 380 4.69 7.93 -30.49
N GLY A 381 3.97 8.49 -29.55
CA GLY A 381 3.84 9.94 -29.38
C GLY A 381 5.18 10.63 -29.09
N GLU A 382 5.18 11.95 -29.16
CA GLU A 382 6.34 12.78 -28.81
C GLU A 382 6.70 12.67 -27.32
N ARG A 383 5.72 12.36 -26.48
CA ARG A 383 5.86 12.08 -25.04
C ARG A 383 5.30 10.72 -24.72
N VAL A 384 5.89 10.06 -23.72
CA VAL A 384 5.35 8.83 -23.13
C VAL A 384 4.94 9.12 -21.67
N LEU A 385 3.68 8.95 -21.37
CA LEU A 385 3.13 9.12 -20.04
C LEU A 385 3.14 7.76 -19.31
N ILE A 386 3.67 7.74 -18.10
CA ILE A 386 3.67 6.56 -17.23
C ILE A 386 3.12 6.91 -15.86
N PRO A 387 2.41 6.01 -15.16
CA PRO A 387 2.02 6.24 -13.78
C PRO A 387 3.22 6.11 -12.82
N ALA A 388 3.25 6.95 -11.79
CA ALA A 388 4.34 7.02 -10.81
C ALA A 388 4.61 5.67 -10.10
N ASN A 389 3.59 4.81 -9.96
CA ASN A 389 3.75 3.49 -9.35
C ASN A 389 4.59 2.49 -10.17
N MET A 390 5.01 2.82 -11.41
CA MET A 390 6.04 2.05 -12.14
C MET A 390 7.44 2.30 -11.58
N LEU A 391 7.61 3.37 -10.81
CA LEU A 391 8.89 3.80 -10.24
C LEU A 391 8.92 3.54 -8.73
N ARG A 392 10.12 3.45 -8.19
CA ARG A 392 10.31 3.44 -6.74
C ARG A 392 9.89 4.79 -6.17
N HIS A 393 9.10 4.77 -5.10
CA HIS A 393 8.60 5.98 -4.47
C HIS A 393 9.73 6.95 -4.10
N GLY A 394 9.58 8.20 -4.52
CA GLY A 394 10.59 9.26 -4.30
C GLY A 394 11.87 9.14 -5.12
N GLU A 395 11.98 8.16 -6.02
CA GLU A 395 13.15 7.94 -6.87
C GLU A 395 12.72 7.72 -8.33
N GLY A 396 13.51 8.17 -9.28
CA GLY A 396 13.27 7.96 -10.71
C GLY A 396 13.79 6.61 -11.22
N VAL A 397 13.51 5.51 -10.50
CA VAL A 397 14.10 4.18 -10.78
C VAL A 397 13.01 3.14 -10.91
N PHE A 398 13.03 2.36 -12.00
CA PHE A 398 12.13 1.22 -12.23
C PHE A 398 12.49 0.01 -11.37
N LEU A 399 11.61 -1.02 -11.36
CA LEU A 399 11.84 -2.26 -10.60
C LEU A 399 13.13 -3.01 -11.01
N ASP A 400 13.53 -2.91 -12.24
CA ASP A 400 14.72 -3.53 -12.85
C ASP A 400 15.93 -2.60 -12.88
N ASP A 401 15.94 -1.59 -11.97
CA ASP A 401 17.02 -0.64 -11.70
C ASP A 401 17.40 0.31 -12.86
N TYR A 402 16.62 0.36 -13.92
CA TYR A 402 16.77 1.40 -14.94
C TYR A 402 16.26 2.73 -14.42
N THR A 403 16.98 3.81 -14.75
CA THR A 403 16.51 5.17 -14.46
C THR A 403 15.57 5.69 -15.54
N VAL A 404 14.79 6.73 -15.23
CA VAL A 404 13.93 7.44 -16.19
C VAL A 404 14.74 7.91 -17.38
N GLU A 405 15.94 8.51 -17.17
CA GLU A 405 16.81 9.02 -18.22
C GLU A 405 17.30 7.92 -19.17
N GLN A 406 17.58 6.72 -18.63
CA GLN A 406 18.00 5.58 -19.46
C GLN A 406 16.85 5.11 -20.37
N VAL A 407 15.62 5.12 -19.88
CA VAL A 407 14.44 4.77 -20.66
C VAL A 407 14.15 5.83 -21.72
N GLU A 408 14.24 7.12 -21.37
CA GLU A 408 14.10 8.24 -22.33
C GLU A 408 15.12 8.14 -23.45
N GLN A 409 16.37 7.86 -23.12
CA GLN A 409 17.43 7.66 -24.11
C GLN A 409 17.14 6.46 -25.03
N ALA A 410 16.66 5.35 -24.46
CA ALA A 410 16.35 4.13 -25.22
C ALA A 410 15.15 4.31 -26.16
N LEU A 411 14.14 5.08 -25.76
CA LEU A 411 12.93 5.36 -26.54
C LEU A 411 13.13 6.55 -27.50
N GLY A 412 14.09 7.44 -27.23
CA GLY A 412 14.22 8.71 -27.94
C GLY A 412 13.01 9.63 -27.70
N ARG A 413 12.37 9.52 -26.54
CA ARG A 413 11.16 10.25 -26.14
C ARG A 413 11.26 10.64 -24.69
N ARG A 414 10.65 11.80 -24.34
CA ARG A 414 10.52 12.23 -22.94
C ARG A 414 9.48 11.39 -22.22
N LEU A 415 9.78 10.99 -20.97
CA LEU A 415 8.81 10.42 -20.06
C LEU A 415 8.14 11.54 -19.25
N THR A 416 6.81 11.49 -19.18
CA THR A 416 6.02 12.31 -18.27
C THR A 416 5.44 11.39 -17.23
N ILE A 417 5.76 11.64 -15.95
CA ILE A 417 5.29 10.84 -14.83
C ILE A 417 4.01 11.47 -14.32
N SER A 418 2.95 10.68 -14.22
CA SER A 418 1.68 11.06 -13.63
C SER A 418 1.53 10.35 -12.30
N GLU A 419 1.11 11.04 -11.25
CA GLU A 419 0.64 10.35 -10.05
C GLU A 419 -0.52 9.41 -10.38
N THR A 420 -0.90 8.56 -9.43
CA THR A 420 -1.90 7.49 -9.67
C THR A 420 -3.35 7.98 -9.51
N ASP A 421 -3.59 9.26 -9.69
CA ASP A 421 -4.89 9.91 -9.62
C ASP A 421 -5.34 10.48 -10.97
N GLY A 422 -6.62 10.82 -11.08
CA GLY A 422 -7.20 11.29 -12.32
C GLY A 422 -6.85 12.72 -12.69
N TYR A 423 -6.66 13.60 -11.72
CA TYR A 423 -6.25 14.99 -11.95
C TYR A 423 -4.84 15.05 -12.53
N SER A 424 -3.91 14.30 -11.94
CA SER A 424 -2.52 14.20 -12.41
C SER A 424 -2.43 13.61 -13.81
N LEU A 425 -3.25 12.60 -14.12
CA LEU A 425 -3.32 12.06 -15.49
C LEU A 425 -3.85 13.11 -16.49
N CYS A 426 -4.89 13.86 -16.12
CA CYS A 426 -5.42 14.95 -16.93
C CYS A 426 -4.35 16.02 -17.16
N ASP A 427 -3.70 16.47 -16.11
CA ASP A 427 -2.61 17.44 -16.17
C ASP A 427 -1.45 16.95 -17.06
N ALA A 428 -1.02 15.69 -16.89
CA ALA A 428 0.03 15.11 -17.71
C ALA A 428 -0.31 15.07 -19.21
N ILE A 429 -1.60 14.97 -19.56
CA ILE A 429 -2.05 15.02 -20.96
C ILE A 429 -2.00 16.46 -21.50
N PHE A 430 -2.51 17.45 -20.76
CA PHE A 430 -2.77 18.80 -21.24
C PHE A 430 -1.68 19.83 -20.90
N ARG A 431 -1.02 19.70 -19.75
CA ARG A 431 0.08 20.61 -19.40
C ARG A 431 1.34 20.22 -20.17
N GLN A 432 1.89 21.17 -20.92
CA GLN A 432 3.25 21.10 -21.41
C GLN A 432 4.15 21.62 -20.27
N GLU A 433 4.93 20.74 -19.65
CA GLU A 433 6.08 21.23 -18.88
C GLU A 433 7.07 21.88 -19.86
N PRO A 434 7.66 23.03 -19.50
CA PRO A 434 8.57 23.77 -20.36
C PRO A 434 9.86 23.01 -20.72
#